data_5a6252437d8a627784d4061f5885e3a8
#
_entry.id   5a6252437d8a627784d4061f5885e3a8
#
_cell.length_a   1.000
_cell.length_b   1.000
_cell.length_c   1.000
_cell.angle_alpha   90.00
_cell.angle_beta   90.00
_cell.angle_gamma   90.00
#
_symmetry.space_group_name_H-M   'P 1'
#
loop_
_entity.id
_entity.type
_entity.pdbx_description
1 polymer ?
#
loop_
_entity_poly.entity_id
_entity_poly.type
_entity_poly.pdbx_seq_one_letter_code
_entity_poly.pdbx_strand_id
1 'polypeptide(L)'
;LSVESLSWLTGSWEGPINGNILEETWLAPRSGTIVALVRSTKKTETDFVEIIHIKEENGTLSLKLQLFDNALSPINIKAHKFALTEMSNNYIEFKGISKGAHRKLSYARPENDVFYIRFEPEKGEAVEIRLTQK
;
A
#
# COMPACT_ATOMS: atom_id res chain seq x y z
N LEU A 1 6.50 13.76 -12.89
CA LEU A 1 5.56 13.13 -11.97
C LEU A 1 5.85 13.55 -10.54
N SER A 2 4.82 13.88 -9.79
CA SER A 2 4.95 14.41 -8.45
C SER A 2 4.09 13.61 -7.46
N VAL A 3 4.62 13.36 -6.27
CA VAL A 3 3.84 12.73 -5.19
C VAL A 3 2.70 13.62 -4.72
N GLU A 4 2.74 14.91 -5.00
CA GLU A 4 1.63 15.83 -4.68
C GLU A 4 0.34 15.39 -5.37
N SER A 5 0.44 14.76 -6.54
CA SER A 5 -0.71 14.21 -7.26
C SER A 5 -1.35 13.03 -6.51
N LEU A 6 -0.70 12.52 -5.47
CA LEU A 6 -1.17 11.40 -4.65
C LEU A 6 -1.74 11.86 -3.31
N SER A 7 -1.99 13.16 -3.12
CA SER A 7 -2.56 13.66 -1.87
C SER A 7 -3.90 13.02 -1.51
N TRP A 8 -4.61 12.48 -2.49
CA TRP A 8 -5.86 11.76 -2.28
C TRP A 8 -5.70 10.46 -1.45
N LEU A 9 -4.47 9.91 -1.37
CA LEU A 9 -4.19 8.76 -0.50
C LEU A 9 -4.21 9.15 0.98
N THR A 10 -3.92 10.41 1.29
CA THR A 10 -3.73 10.89 2.67
C THR A 10 -4.97 10.65 3.54
N GLY A 11 -4.76 10.12 4.73
CA GLY A 11 -5.82 9.87 5.70
C GLY A 11 -5.65 8.52 6.36
N SER A 12 -6.63 8.17 7.17
CA SER A 12 -6.65 6.89 7.89
C SER A 12 -7.85 6.07 7.45
N TRP A 13 -7.59 4.83 7.09
CA TRP A 13 -8.54 3.92 6.46
C TRP A 13 -8.56 2.60 7.21
N GLU A 14 -9.72 1.95 7.28
CA GLU A 14 -9.81 0.62 7.90
C GLU A 14 -10.90 -0.23 7.28
N GLY A 15 -10.74 -1.53 7.36
CA GLY A 15 -11.73 -2.48 6.87
C GLY A 15 -11.31 -3.93 7.09
N PRO A 16 -12.20 -4.86 6.75
CA PRO A 16 -11.94 -6.28 6.97
C PRO A 16 -10.98 -6.87 5.93
N ILE A 17 -10.16 -7.80 6.39
CA ILE A 17 -9.30 -8.61 5.53
C ILE A 17 -9.25 -10.03 6.12
N ASN A 18 -9.89 -11.00 5.46
CA ASN A 18 -9.88 -12.41 5.87
C ASN A 18 -10.17 -12.62 7.37
N GLY A 19 -11.20 -11.93 7.90
CA GLY A 19 -11.57 -12.04 9.31
C GLY A 19 -10.76 -11.16 10.26
N ASN A 20 -9.70 -10.54 9.77
CA ASN A 20 -8.90 -9.57 10.53
C ASN A 20 -9.34 -8.14 10.17
N ILE A 21 -8.78 -7.16 10.85
CA ILE A 21 -8.98 -5.74 10.54
C ILE A 21 -7.68 -5.17 9.99
N LEU A 22 -7.75 -4.54 8.83
CA LEU A 22 -6.63 -3.83 8.22
C LEU A 22 -6.82 -2.34 8.42
N GLU A 23 -5.75 -1.67 8.87
CA GLU A 23 -5.72 -0.22 9.00
C GLU A 23 -4.57 0.31 8.15
N GLU A 24 -4.80 1.41 7.42
CA GLU A 24 -3.74 2.11 6.68
C GLU A 24 -3.82 3.59 6.98
N THR A 25 -2.71 4.17 7.39
CA THR A 25 -2.62 5.62 7.59
C THR A 25 -1.54 6.16 6.65
N TRP A 26 -1.97 7.04 5.76
CA TRP A 26 -1.11 7.70 4.79
C TRP A 26 -0.81 9.12 5.24
N LEU A 27 0.47 9.44 5.36
CA LEU A 27 0.91 10.81 5.63
C LEU A 27 0.70 11.68 4.39
N ALA A 28 0.63 12.99 4.58
CA ALA A 28 0.58 13.90 3.43
C ALA A 28 1.90 13.87 2.66
N PRO A 29 1.86 14.07 1.34
CA PRO A 29 3.09 14.15 0.55
C PRO A 29 4.04 15.22 1.08
N ARG A 30 5.33 14.92 1.11
CA ARG A 30 6.34 15.87 1.56
C ARG A 30 7.70 15.49 0.99
N SER A 31 8.42 16.47 0.50
CA SER A 31 9.82 16.30 0.04
C SER A 31 9.99 15.13 -0.94
N GLY A 32 9.07 15.01 -1.89
CA GLY A 32 9.16 13.99 -2.94
C GLY A 32 8.78 12.58 -2.51
N THR A 33 8.16 12.42 -1.33
CA THR A 33 7.73 11.11 -0.84
C THR A 33 6.31 11.15 -0.29
N ILE A 34 5.66 9.98 -0.31
CA ILE A 34 4.44 9.74 0.45
C ILE A 34 4.57 8.36 1.12
N VAL A 35 4.20 8.28 2.39
CA VAL A 35 4.47 7.10 3.22
C VAL A 35 3.19 6.66 3.92
N ALA A 36 3.00 5.35 4.03
CA ALA A 36 1.91 4.78 4.81
C ALA A 36 2.43 3.79 5.85
N LEU A 37 1.72 3.75 6.97
CA LEU A 37 1.87 2.72 8.00
C LEU A 37 0.61 1.86 7.96
N VAL A 38 0.81 0.55 7.89
CA VAL A 38 -0.27 -0.44 7.78
C VAL A 38 -0.20 -1.39 8.96
N ARG A 39 -1.35 -1.74 9.51
CA ARG A 39 -1.44 -2.74 10.58
C ARG A 39 -2.61 -3.67 10.30
N SER A 40 -2.35 -4.98 10.38
CA SER A 40 -3.41 -6.00 10.38
C SER A 40 -3.50 -6.61 11.77
N THR A 41 -4.70 -6.64 12.34
CA THR A 41 -4.90 -7.18 13.68
C THR A 41 -5.90 -8.34 13.67
N LYS A 42 -5.57 -9.36 14.46
CA LYS A 42 -6.47 -10.44 14.86
C LYS A 42 -7.20 -9.97 16.14
N LYS A 43 -8.06 -10.83 16.69
CA LYS A 43 -8.81 -10.46 17.90
C LYS A 43 -7.93 -10.01 19.07
N THR A 44 -6.79 -10.66 19.28
CA THR A 44 -5.99 -10.48 20.49
C THR A 44 -4.55 -10.08 20.22
N GLU A 45 -4.15 -9.96 18.96
CA GLU A 45 -2.75 -9.64 18.64
C GLU A 45 -2.63 -9.02 17.25
N THR A 46 -1.51 -8.35 17.02
CA THR A 46 -1.15 -7.87 15.70
C THR A 46 -0.75 -9.06 14.82
N ASP A 47 -1.27 -9.09 13.59
CA ASP A 47 -0.89 -10.07 12.59
C ASP A 47 0.41 -9.63 11.89
N PHE A 48 0.38 -8.44 11.29
CA PHE A 48 1.58 -7.86 10.68
C PHE A 48 1.51 -6.34 10.68
N VAL A 49 2.66 -5.72 10.45
CA VAL A 49 2.82 -4.28 10.21
C VAL A 49 3.54 -4.11 8.88
N GLU A 50 3.18 -3.08 8.14
CA GLU A 50 3.80 -2.81 6.84
C GLU A 50 4.09 -1.33 6.71
N ILE A 51 5.22 -1.01 6.09
CA ILE A 51 5.56 0.37 5.70
C ILE A 51 5.58 0.43 4.19
N ILE A 52 4.85 1.39 3.63
CA ILE A 52 4.80 1.65 2.19
C ILE A 52 5.44 3.00 1.94
N HIS A 53 6.35 3.05 0.97
CA HIS A 53 7.11 4.27 0.65
C HIS A 53 7.07 4.50 -0.86
N ILE A 54 6.45 5.60 -1.28
CA ILE A 54 6.43 6.01 -2.69
C ILE A 54 7.31 7.24 -2.81
N LYS A 55 8.23 7.20 -3.78
CA LYS A 55 9.25 8.23 -3.95
C LYS A 55 9.36 8.65 -5.41
N GLU A 56 9.51 9.96 -5.62
CA GLU A 56 9.89 10.49 -6.94
C GLU A 56 11.32 10.07 -7.23
N GLU A 57 11.53 9.41 -8.35
CA GLU A 57 12.83 8.84 -8.69
C GLU A 57 12.94 8.65 -10.20
N ASN A 58 14.01 9.18 -10.79
CA ASN A 58 14.31 9.02 -12.22
C ASN A 58 13.15 9.43 -13.15
N GLY A 59 12.44 10.51 -12.81
CA GLY A 59 11.34 11.01 -13.63
C GLY A 59 10.03 10.23 -13.50
N THR A 60 9.96 9.27 -12.59
CA THR A 60 8.77 8.49 -12.32
C THR A 60 8.54 8.36 -10.81
N LEU A 61 7.64 7.46 -10.41
CA LEU A 61 7.42 7.14 -9.01
C LEU A 61 7.77 5.69 -8.79
N SER A 62 8.52 5.38 -7.73
CA SER A 62 8.82 4.02 -7.33
C SER A 62 8.22 3.75 -5.96
N LEU A 63 7.72 2.53 -5.77
CA LEU A 63 7.15 2.10 -4.50
C LEU A 63 8.01 1.00 -3.91
N LYS A 64 8.26 1.10 -2.61
CA LYS A 64 8.87 0.01 -1.84
C LYS A 64 7.96 -0.29 -0.66
N LEU A 65 7.86 -1.57 -0.30
CA LEU A 65 7.16 -1.95 0.91
C LEU A 65 7.96 -2.98 1.70
N GLN A 66 7.83 -2.87 3.01
CA GLN A 66 8.48 -3.75 3.96
C GLN A 66 7.44 -4.25 4.96
N LEU A 67 7.37 -5.57 5.11
CA LEU A 67 6.48 -6.24 6.04
C LEU A 67 7.24 -6.71 7.28
N PHE A 68 6.57 -6.64 8.43
CA PHE A 68 7.10 -7.06 9.73
C PHE A 68 6.09 -7.94 10.43
N ASP A 69 6.57 -8.95 11.16
CA ASP A 69 5.70 -9.77 12.02
C ASP A 69 5.35 -9.00 13.31
N ASN A 70 4.62 -9.64 14.22
CA ASN A 70 4.18 -8.96 15.45
C ASN A 70 5.30 -8.71 16.46
N ALA A 71 6.50 -9.18 16.20
CA ALA A 71 7.71 -8.87 16.98
C ALA A 71 8.56 -7.80 16.30
N LEU A 72 8.05 -7.20 15.21
CA LEU A 72 8.76 -6.24 14.36
C LEU A 72 10.00 -6.82 13.69
N SER A 73 10.03 -8.12 13.46
CA SER A 73 11.06 -8.76 12.64
C SER A 73 10.65 -8.69 11.17
N PRO A 74 11.56 -8.32 10.27
CA PRO A 74 11.21 -8.26 8.84
C PRO A 74 10.76 -9.62 8.31
N ILE A 75 9.62 -9.63 7.60
CA ILE A 75 9.12 -10.85 6.93
C ILE A 75 9.83 -11.00 5.60
N ASN A 76 9.92 -9.93 4.81
CA ASN A 76 10.72 -9.91 3.59
C ASN A 76 12.12 -9.39 3.92
N ILE A 77 13.16 -10.12 3.54
CA ILE A 77 14.55 -9.77 3.84
C ILE A 77 14.92 -8.42 3.24
N LYS A 78 14.47 -8.16 2.02
CA LYS A 78 14.64 -6.87 1.34
C LYS A 78 13.26 -6.31 1.02
N ALA A 79 13.15 -4.98 1.01
CA ALA A 79 11.91 -4.33 0.60
C ALA A 79 11.51 -4.80 -0.79
N HIS A 80 10.21 -5.08 -0.96
CA HIS A 80 9.66 -5.37 -2.28
C HIS A 80 9.59 -4.08 -3.07
N LYS A 81 10.00 -4.13 -4.35
CA LYS A 81 10.09 -2.97 -5.23
C LYS A 81 9.05 -3.06 -6.35
N PHE A 82 8.46 -1.91 -6.66
CA PHE A 82 7.44 -1.78 -7.69
C PHE A 82 7.71 -0.58 -8.57
N ALA A 83 7.39 -0.71 -9.84
CA ALA A 83 7.48 0.37 -10.83
C ALA A 83 6.08 0.85 -11.21
N LEU A 84 5.93 2.16 -11.39
CA LEU A 84 4.67 2.76 -11.80
C LEU A 84 4.27 2.28 -13.20
N THR A 85 3.02 1.86 -13.36
CA THR A 85 2.46 1.46 -14.67
C THR A 85 1.32 2.37 -15.12
N GLU A 86 0.55 2.91 -14.18
CA GLU A 86 -0.60 3.75 -14.52
C GLU A 86 -0.92 4.70 -13.38
N MET A 87 -1.32 5.92 -13.71
CA MET A 87 -1.77 6.90 -12.75
C MET A 87 -2.82 7.80 -13.39
N SER A 88 -3.93 7.98 -12.69
CA SER A 88 -5.00 8.87 -13.11
C SER A 88 -5.63 9.49 -11.86
N ASN A 89 -6.74 10.21 -12.01
CA ASN A 89 -7.42 10.81 -10.86
C ASN A 89 -7.90 9.72 -9.90
N ASN A 90 -7.41 9.78 -8.65
CA ASN A 90 -7.79 8.85 -7.58
C ASN A 90 -7.48 7.38 -7.88
N TYR A 91 -6.48 7.12 -8.72
CA TYR A 91 -6.03 5.75 -9.05
C TYR A 91 -4.54 5.73 -9.32
N ILE A 92 -3.86 4.71 -8.78
CA ILE A 92 -2.45 4.48 -9.09
C ILE A 92 -2.18 2.97 -9.11
N GLU A 93 -1.38 2.53 -10.07
CA GLU A 93 -1.06 1.13 -10.28
C GLU A 93 0.44 0.94 -10.45
N PHE A 94 0.95 -0.11 -9.83
CA PHE A 94 2.37 -0.49 -9.89
C PHE A 94 2.49 -1.96 -10.29
N LYS A 95 3.61 -2.32 -10.90
CA LYS A 95 3.98 -3.73 -11.13
C LYS A 95 5.18 -4.08 -10.26
N GLY A 96 5.20 -5.29 -9.72
CA GLY A 96 6.34 -5.79 -8.96
C GLY A 96 7.55 -5.98 -9.86
N ILE A 97 8.73 -5.54 -9.39
CA ILE A 97 9.99 -5.67 -10.12
C ILE A 97 11.08 -6.36 -9.31
N SER A 98 10.79 -6.80 -8.09
CA SER A 98 11.74 -7.56 -7.28
C SER A 98 11.17 -8.93 -6.95
N LYS A 99 12.05 -9.86 -6.60
CA LYS A 99 11.67 -11.22 -6.23
C LYS A 99 10.75 -11.20 -5.01
N GLY A 100 9.65 -11.95 -5.09
CA GLY A 100 8.68 -12.06 -4.01
C GLY A 100 7.62 -10.97 -3.97
N ALA A 101 7.78 -9.90 -4.76
CA ALA A 101 6.77 -8.84 -4.82
C ALA A 101 5.50 -9.35 -5.49
N HIS A 102 4.35 -8.77 -5.13
CA HIS A 102 3.13 -8.98 -5.89
C HIS A 102 3.37 -8.60 -7.35
N ARG A 103 2.69 -9.26 -8.29
CA ARG A 103 2.78 -8.93 -9.71
C ARG A 103 2.22 -7.53 -9.99
N LYS A 104 1.16 -7.15 -9.28
CA LYS A 104 0.48 -5.87 -9.45
C LYS A 104 -0.05 -5.40 -8.10
N LEU A 105 -0.03 -4.10 -7.89
CA LEU A 105 -0.57 -3.45 -6.70
C LEU A 105 -1.20 -2.13 -7.12
N SER A 106 -2.44 -1.89 -6.73
CA SER A 106 -3.12 -0.63 -7.05
C SER A 106 -3.90 -0.10 -5.87
N TYR A 107 -4.07 1.22 -5.87
CA TYR A 107 -4.87 1.95 -4.89
C TYR A 107 -5.85 2.82 -5.64
N ALA A 108 -7.08 2.90 -5.13
CA ALA A 108 -8.11 3.73 -5.71
C ALA A 108 -8.98 4.36 -4.62
N ARG A 109 -9.42 5.58 -4.85
CA ARG A 109 -10.37 6.26 -3.96
C ARG A 109 -11.51 6.78 -4.82
N PRO A 110 -12.48 5.89 -5.18
CA PRO A 110 -13.57 6.29 -6.08
C PRO A 110 -14.55 7.26 -5.45
N GLU A 111 -14.64 7.27 -4.11
CA GLU A 111 -15.48 8.18 -3.33
C GLU A 111 -14.68 8.67 -2.13
N ASN A 112 -15.13 9.77 -1.51
CA ASN A 112 -14.38 10.41 -0.41
C ASN A 112 -14.10 9.48 0.77
N ASP A 113 -15.00 8.55 1.07
CA ASP A 113 -14.91 7.68 2.23
C ASP A 113 -14.63 6.21 1.88
N VAL A 114 -14.31 5.92 0.61
CA VAL A 114 -14.05 4.55 0.14
C VAL A 114 -12.66 4.45 -0.49
N PHE A 115 -11.91 3.45 -0.07
CA PHE A 115 -10.55 3.23 -0.50
C PHE A 115 -10.38 1.76 -0.86
N TYR A 116 -9.90 1.47 -2.06
CA TYR A 116 -9.65 0.10 -2.50
C TYR A 116 -8.16 -0.15 -2.63
N ILE A 117 -7.74 -1.32 -2.13
CA ILE A 117 -6.42 -1.88 -2.40
C ILE A 117 -6.66 -3.13 -3.22
N ARG A 118 -5.96 -3.26 -4.34
CA ARG A 118 -6.03 -4.48 -5.14
C ARG A 118 -4.62 -4.95 -5.42
N PHE A 119 -4.36 -6.23 -5.17
CA PHE A 119 -3.08 -6.79 -5.54
C PHE A 119 -3.24 -8.17 -6.19
N GLU A 120 -2.31 -8.47 -7.07
CA GLU A 120 -2.18 -9.78 -7.69
C GLU A 120 -0.94 -10.42 -7.10
N PRO A 121 -1.09 -11.51 -6.33
CA PRO A 121 0.06 -12.22 -5.77
C PRO A 121 0.99 -12.73 -6.87
N GLU A 122 2.20 -13.12 -6.48
CA GLU A 122 3.15 -13.77 -7.38
C GLU A 122 2.50 -14.99 -8.05
N LYS A 123 1.68 -15.73 -7.28
CA LYS A 123 0.87 -16.84 -7.77
C LYS A 123 -0.52 -16.73 -7.15
N GLY A 124 -1.54 -17.03 -7.95
CA GLY A 124 -2.92 -17.05 -7.48
C GLY A 124 -3.74 -15.88 -7.97
N GLU A 125 -4.95 -15.78 -7.46
CA GLU A 125 -5.94 -14.80 -7.90
C GLU A 125 -5.72 -13.44 -7.25
N ALA A 126 -6.21 -12.40 -7.93
CA ALA A 126 -6.22 -11.05 -7.39
C ALA A 126 -7.05 -10.98 -6.10
N VAL A 127 -6.60 -10.13 -5.19
CA VAL A 127 -7.28 -9.84 -3.92
C VAL A 127 -7.67 -8.37 -3.94
N GLU A 128 -8.92 -8.08 -3.56
CA GLU A 128 -9.39 -6.71 -3.42
C GLU A 128 -9.82 -6.47 -1.98
N ILE A 129 -9.37 -5.37 -1.42
CA ILE A 129 -9.67 -4.98 -0.04
C ILE A 129 -10.37 -3.64 -0.08
N ARG A 130 -11.54 -3.55 0.57
CA ARG A 130 -12.29 -2.31 0.67
C ARG A 130 -12.14 -1.74 2.08
N LEU A 131 -11.63 -0.53 2.15
CA LEU A 131 -11.49 0.21 3.41
C LEU A 131 -12.41 1.41 3.39
N THR A 132 -12.80 1.88 4.57
CA THR A 132 -13.55 3.11 4.74
C THR A 132 -12.78 4.05 5.64
N GLN A 133 -13.09 5.33 5.56
CA GLN A 133 -12.43 6.35 6.36
C GLN A 133 -12.70 6.13 7.84
N LYS A 134 -11.64 6.18 8.64
CA LYS A 134 -11.75 6.07 10.10
C LYS A 134 -12.37 7.32 10.71
#